data_0e1a33af8201f6adf33ac13426347a65
#
_entry.id   0e1a33af8201f6adf33ac13426347a65
#
_cell.length_a   1.000
_cell.length_b   1.000
_cell.length_c   1.000
_cell.angle_alpha   90.00
_cell.angle_beta   90.00
_cell.angle_gamma   90.00
#
_symmetry.space_group_name_H-M   'P 1'
#
loop_
_entity.id
_entity.type
_entity.pdbx_description
1 polymer ?
#
loop_
_entity_poly.entity_id
_entity_poly.type
_entity_poly.pdbx_seq_one_letter_code
_entity_poly.pdbx_strand_id
1 'polypeptide(L)'
;MSKGVVLVVDDEAQIRDILSFYLKRSGYQVLIAENGARAMAEMAKAQPDLILSDLRMPEMSGDELCRRVKGDPATRDTYFVLVSAMDGSASKIGGLNLGADDMIAKPFHAQEVLAKVESAFRIIAMQKEIKRQNQELTRFRERVTAELALAASLQMGLLPTVPGSLPGFRYTHRYLPAEGIGGDIYTILPLPEGGLALMLADVSGHGVTAALISAMVKTSFESQVRLGGGPLDWAQGMNRYLALNTLAEQFATAFLARLDPVQGEMRYVVAGHEAPFRLPGGARGGLHRPEPLTGQGFMLGIDEGLP
;
A
#
# COMPACT_ATOMS: atom_id res chain seq x y z
N MET A 1 -20.01 7.28 -32.98
CA MET A 1 -19.88 6.20 -31.97
C MET A 1 -21.16 6.19 -31.13
N SER A 2 -21.66 5.01 -30.75
CA SER A 2 -22.82 4.87 -29.87
C SER A 2 -22.51 5.44 -28.49
N LYS A 3 -23.49 6.10 -27.85
CA LYS A 3 -23.37 6.58 -26.45
C LYS A 3 -23.36 5.46 -25.42
N GLY A 4 -23.79 4.24 -25.82
CA GLY A 4 -23.90 3.05 -24.98
C GLY A 4 -25.01 2.13 -25.44
N VAL A 5 -25.18 1.00 -24.78
CA VAL A 5 -26.15 -0.06 -25.10
C VAL A 5 -27.26 -0.08 -24.06
N VAL A 6 -28.52 0.09 -24.51
CA VAL A 6 -29.72 0.03 -23.68
C VAL A 6 -30.55 -1.18 -24.06
N LEU A 7 -30.92 -2.02 -23.09
CA LEU A 7 -31.89 -3.11 -23.29
C LEU A 7 -33.26 -2.64 -22.80
N VAL A 8 -34.24 -2.62 -23.69
CA VAL A 8 -35.64 -2.29 -23.38
C VAL A 8 -36.43 -3.59 -23.27
N VAL A 9 -37.07 -3.81 -22.11
CA VAL A 9 -37.84 -5.01 -21.81
C VAL A 9 -39.25 -4.60 -21.40
N ASP A 10 -40.24 -4.93 -22.22
CA ASP A 10 -41.63 -4.64 -21.98
C ASP A 10 -42.49 -5.65 -22.80
N ASP A 11 -43.58 -6.14 -22.29
CA ASP A 11 -44.43 -7.09 -23.04
C ASP A 11 -45.25 -6.37 -24.13
N GLU A 12 -45.50 -5.05 -23.97
CA GLU A 12 -46.19 -4.23 -24.94
C GLU A 12 -45.28 -3.79 -26.11
N ALA A 13 -45.56 -4.31 -27.31
CA ALA A 13 -44.77 -3.97 -28.51
C ALA A 13 -44.72 -2.45 -28.78
N GLN A 14 -45.80 -1.75 -28.58
CA GLN A 14 -45.90 -0.32 -28.78
C GLN A 14 -44.95 0.49 -27.89
N ILE A 15 -44.82 0.07 -26.62
CA ILE A 15 -43.89 0.71 -25.67
C ILE A 15 -42.46 0.43 -26.09
N ARG A 16 -42.11 -0.80 -26.46
CA ARG A 16 -40.77 -1.13 -26.95
C ARG A 16 -40.39 -0.30 -28.19
N ASP A 17 -41.32 -0.15 -29.13
CA ASP A 17 -41.09 0.60 -30.36
C ASP A 17 -40.90 2.11 -30.08
N ILE A 18 -41.70 2.71 -29.25
CA ILE A 18 -41.61 4.10 -28.86
C ILE A 18 -40.28 4.36 -28.13
N LEU A 19 -39.93 3.59 -27.12
CA LEU A 19 -38.68 3.75 -26.38
C LEU A 19 -37.47 3.53 -27.29
N SER A 20 -37.52 2.48 -28.11
CA SER A 20 -36.44 2.18 -29.09
C SER A 20 -36.23 3.34 -30.07
N PHE A 21 -37.30 3.92 -30.59
CA PHE A 21 -37.21 5.07 -31.51
C PHE A 21 -36.52 6.27 -30.85
N TYR A 22 -36.96 6.70 -29.66
CA TYR A 22 -36.38 7.84 -28.99
C TYR A 22 -34.92 7.61 -28.56
N LEU A 23 -34.60 6.43 -28.04
CA LEU A 23 -33.25 6.09 -27.60
C LEU A 23 -32.27 6.03 -28.79
N LYS A 24 -32.68 5.38 -29.91
CA LYS A 24 -31.86 5.33 -31.12
C LYS A 24 -31.62 6.74 -31.70
N ARG A 25 -32.64 7.59 -31.72
CA ARG A 25 -32.54 8.98 -32.15
C ARG A 25 -31.59 9.81 -31.27
N SER A 26 -31.49 9.46 -29.99
CA SER A 26 -30.54 10.07 -29.02
C SER A 26 -29.14 9.49 -29.07
N GLY A 27 -28.85 8.53 -29.96
CA GLY A 27 -27.54 7.97 -30.21
C GLY A 27 -27.18 6.73 -29.42
N TYR A 28 -28.15 6.08 -28.78
CA TYR A 28 -27.94 4.79 -28.08
C TYR A 28 -28.13 3.62 -29.02
N GLN A 29 -27.40 2.53 -28.77
CA GLN A 29 -27.69 1.23 -29.36
C GLN A 29 -28.80 0.58 -28.50
N VAL A 30 -29.83 0.06 -29.13
CA VAL A 30 -30.98 -0.50 -28.41
C VAL A 30 -31.17 -1.95 -28.74
N LEU A 31 -31.19 -2.77 -27.71
CA LEU A 31 -31.66 -4.16 -27.70
C LEU A 31 -33.10 -4.17 -27.18
N ILE A 32 -33.89 -5.12 -27.64
CA ILE A 32 -35.29 -5.26 -27.22
C ILE A 32 -35.61 -6.70 -26.79
N ALA A 33 -36.42 -6.83 -25.77
CA ALA A 33 -36.94 -8.12 -25.32
C ALA A 33 -38.40 -7.96 -24.89
N GLU A 34 -39.20 -9.01 -25.04
CA GLU A 34 -40.64 -9.02 -24.73
C GLU A 34 -40.92 -9.50 -23.30
N ASN A 35 -39.94 -10.07 -22.62
CA ASN A 35 -40.03 -10.53 -21.23
C ASN A 35 -38.63 -10.72 -20.63
N GLY A 36 -38.57 -11.00 -19.32
CA GLY A 36 -37.30 -11.20 -18.62
C GLY A 36 -36.48 -12.40 -19.12
N ALA A 37 -37.12 -13.47 -19.58
CA ALA A 37 -36.44 -14.65 -20.10
C ALA A 37 -35.71 -14.35 -21.42
N ARG A 38 -36.37 -13.61 -22.31
CA ARG A 38 -35.74 -13.10 -23.56
C ARG A 38 -34.66 -12.07 -23.26
N ALA A 39 -34.86 -11.21 -22.26
CA ALA A 39 -33.85 -10.25 -21.83
C ALA A 39 -32.56 -10.96 -21.40
N MET A 40 -32.61 -12.00 -20.60
CA MET A 40 -31.46 -12.83 -20.22
C MET A 40 -30.75 -13.44 -21.43
N ALA A 41 -31.50 -13.90 -22.44
CA ALA A 41 -30.94 -14.43 -23.67
C ALA A 41 -30.22 -13.36 -24.52
N GLU A 42 -30.75 -12.15 -24.58
CA GLU A 42 -30.08 -11.03 -25.26
C GLU A 42 -28.83 -10.55 -24.48
N MET A 43 -28.87 -10.52 -23.15
CA MET A 43 -27.71 -10.21 -22.31
C MET A 43 -26.56 -11.19 -22.50
N ALA A 44 -26.84 -12.46 -22.75
CA ALA A 44 -25.80 -13.45 -23.03
C ALA A 44 -25.05 -13.19 -24.35
N LYS A 45 -25.68 -12.50 -25.30
CA LYS A 45 -25.08 -12.16 -26.61
C LYS A 45 -24.35 -10.79 -26.56
N ALA A 46 -24.92 -9.84 -25.86
CA ALA A 46 -24.41 -8.48 -25.76
C ALA A 46 -24.72 -7.91 -24.38
N GLN A 47 -23.69 -7.52 -23.64
CA GLN A 47 -23.87 -6.93 -22.31
C GLN A 47 -24.38 -5.48 -22.44
N PRO A 48 -25.62 -5.17 -22.05
CA PRO A 48 -26.10 -3.81 -22.01
C PRO A 48 -25.47 -3.02 -20.87
N ASP A 49 -25.28 -1.72 -21.07
CA ASP A 49 -24.88 -0.80 -20.01
C ASP A 49 -26.04 -0.47 -19.09
N LEU A 50 -27.27 -0.44 -19.65
CA LEU A 50 -28.49 -0.09 -18.95
C LEU A 50 -29.66 -0.97 -19.40
N ILE A 51 -30.50 -1.36 -18.45
CA ILE A 51 -31.75 -2.08 -18.69
C ILE A 51 -32.92 -1.16 -18.29
N LEU A 52 -33.88 -0.98 -19.18
CA LEU A 52 -35.21 -0.42 -18.89
C LEU A 52 -36.22 -1.57 -18.93
N SER A 53 -36.75 -2.00 -17.79
CA SER A 53 -37.67 -3.15 -17.72
C SER A 53 -38.98 -2.76 -17.13
N ASP A 54 -40.07 -3.15 -17.80
CA ASP A 54 -41.38 -3.18 -17.13
C ASP A 54 -41.35 -4.13 -15.92
N LEU A 55 -42.12 -3.77 -14.92
CA LEU A 55 -42.18 -4.54 -13.67
C LEU A 55 -43.01 -5.86 -13.85
N ARG A 56 -44.14 -5.75 -14.61
CA ARG A 56 -45.05 -6.86 -14.74
C ARG A 56 -45.11 -7.37 -16.18
N MET A 57 -44.49 -8.51 -16.40
CA MET A 57 -44.44 -9.20 -17.69
C MET A 57 -44.69 -10.68 -17.52
N PRO A 58 -45.20 -11.38 -18.58
CA PRO A 58 -45.35 -12.83 -18.56
C PRO A 58 -43.97 -13.54 -18.48
N GLU A 59 -44.00 -14.83 -18.09
CA GLU A 59 -42.88 -15.74 -17.96
C GLU A 59 -41.87 -15.34 -16.87
N MET A 60 -41.25 -14.17 -16.98
CA MET A 60 -40.30 -13.61 -16.02
C MET A 60 -40.56 -12.11 -15.88
N SER A 61 -40.95 -11.70 -14.68
CA SER A 61 -41.20 -10.29 -14.33
C SER A 61 -39.94 -9.47 -14.22
N GLY A 62 -40.07 -8.14 -14.25
CA GLY A 62 -38.93 -7.21 -14.16
C GLY A 62 -38.22 -7.26 -12.81
N ASP A 63 -38.94 -7.53 -11.72
CA ASP A 63 -38.33 -7.71 -10.39
C ASP A 63 -37.50 -8.99 -10.29
N GLU A 64 -37.96 -10.08 -10.92
CA GLU A 64 -37.18 -11.31 -10.99
C GLU A 64 -35.93 -11.14 -11.88
N LEU A 65 -36.10 -10.47 -13.04
CA LEU A 65 -35.00 -10.11 -13.92
C LEU A 65 -33.95 -9.26 -13.17
N CYS A 66 -34.38 -8.21 -12.47
CA CYS A 66 -33.53 -7.34 -11.67
C CYS A 66 -32.71 -8.15 -10.63
N ARG A 67 -33.39 -9.02 -9.90
CA ARG A 67 -32.75 -9.87 -8.87
C ARG A 67 -31.69 -10.79 -9.46
N ARG A 68 -31.97 -11.39 -10.64
CA ARG A 68 -30.98 -12.23 -11.35
C ARG A 68 -29.77 -11.42 -11.84
N VAL A 69 -30.04 -10.27 -12.48
CA VAL A 69 -28.97 -9.39 -13.01
C VAL A 69 -28.08 -8.85 -11.88
N LYS A 70 -28.67 -8.39 -10.79
CA LYS A 70 -27.91 -7.84 -9.64
C LYS A 70 -27.26 -8.92 -8.77
N GLY A 71 -27.77 -10.15 -8.82
CA GLY A 71 -27.19 -11.28 -8.09
C GLY A 71 -25.96 -11.92 -8.77
N ASP A 72 -25.79 -11.72 -10.06
CA ASP A 72 -24.68 -12.30 -10.82
C ASP A 72 -23.49 -11.32 -10.86
N PRO A 73 -22.30 -11.72 -10.37
CA PRO A 73 -21.08 -10.90 -10.44
C PRO A 73 -20.71 -10.39 -11.84
N ALA A 74 -21.12 -11.10 -12.90
CA ALA A 74 -20.82 -10.71 -14.29
C ALA A 74 -21.73 -9.59 -14.80
N THR A 75 -22.95 -9.44 -14.26
CA THR A 75 -23.97 -8.50 -14.75
C THR A 75 -24.43 -7.49 -13.70
N ARG A 76 -24.06 -7.63 -12.43
CA ARG A 76 -24.51 -6.76 -11.34
C ARG A 76 -24.20 -5.27 -11.53
N ASP A 77 -23.17 -4.96 -12.30
CA ASP A 77 -22.74 -3.58 -12.60
C ASP A 77 -23.63 -2.94 -13.69
N THR A 78 -24.51 -3.70 -14.38
CA THR A 78 -25.48 -3.17 -15.34
C THR A 78 -26.50 -2.29 -14.62
N TYR A 79 -26.68 -1.06 -15.08
CA TYR A 79 -27.63 -0.13 -14.47
C TYR A 79 -29.07 -0.57 -14.77
N PHE A 80 -29.90 -0.73 -13.74
CA PHE A 80 -31.24 -1.31 -13.86
C PHE A 80 -32.32 -0.32 -13.48
N VAL A 81 -33.17 0.02 -14.42
CA VAL A 81 -34.32 0.93 -14.22
C VAL A 81 -35.62 0.14 -14.36
N LEU A 82 -36.44 0.12 -13.31
CA LEU A 82 -37.77 -0.45 -13.37
C LEU A 82 -38.79 0.58 -13.87
N VAL A 83 -39.65 0.15 -14.76
CA VAL A 83 -40.81 0.93 -15.24
C VAL A 83 -42.05 0.32 -14.61
N SER A 84 -42.89 1.11 -13.91
CA SER A 84 -44.04 0.57 -13.14
C SER A 84 -45.24 1.51 -13.20
N ALA A 85 -46.44 0.95 -13.17
CA ALA A 85 -47.68 1.72 -12.98
C ALA A 85 -47.68 2.38 -11.60
N MET A 86 -48.30 3.57 -11.52
CA MET A 86 -48.41 4.40 -10.30
C MET A 86 -49.41 3.83 -9.28
N ASP A 87 -49.26 2.60 -8.82
CA ASP A 87 -50.10 2.04 -7.78
C ASP A 87 -49.41 2.01 -6.42
N GLY A 88 -49.39 3.18 -5.78
CA GLY A 88 -49.04 3.33 -4.36
C GLY A 88 -47.57 3.39 -3.99
N SER A 89 -47.27 4.05 -2.85
CA SER A 89 -45.94 4.21 -2.25
C SER A 89 -45.22 2.88 -1.91
N ALA A 90 -45.97 1.79 -1.77
CA ALA A 90 -45.44 0.44 -1.52
C ALA A 90 -44.62 -0.12 -2.70
N SER A 91 -44.98 0.23 -3.94
CA SER A 91 -44.29 -0.26 -5.14
C SER A 91 -42.93 0.42 -5.35
N LYS A 92 -42.77 1.70 -4.98
CA LYS A 92 -41.46 2.40 -5.03
C LYS A 92 -40.45 1.84 -4.03
N ILE A 93 -40.89 1.55 -2.82
CA ILE A 93 -40.03 0.98 -1.75
C ILE A 93 -39.66 -0.46 -2.10
N GLY A 94 -40.59 -1.23 -2.69
CA GLY A 94 -40.35 -2.62 -3.10
C GLY A 94 -39.28 -2.74 -4.20
N GLY A 95 -39.32 -1.90 -5.24
CA GLY A 95 -38.39 -1.97 -6.38
C GLY A 95 -36.96 -1.58 -6.03
N LEU A 96 -36.76 -0.56 -5.20
CA LEU A 96 -35.45 -0.17 -4.70
C LEU A 96 -34.84 -1.22 -3.73
N ASN A 97 -35.69 -1.88 -2.93
CA ASN A 97 -35.24 -2.99 -2.07
C ASN A 97 -34.81 -4.25 -2.86
N LEU A 98 -35.17 -4.35 -4.13
CA LEU A 98 -34.76 -5.44 -5.03
C LEU A 98 -33.40 -5.17 -5.70
N GLY A 99 -32.78 -4.04 -5.47
CA GLY A 99 -31.48 -3.65 -6.02
C GLY A 99 -31.56 -2.89 -7.35
N ALA A 100 -32.74 -2.45 -7.80
CA ALA A 100 -32.86 -1.56 -8.95
C ALA A 100 -32.21 -0.21 -8.62
N ASP A 101 -31.52 0.37 -9.60
CA ASP A 101 -30.80 1.65 -9.43
C ASP A 101 -31.72 2.85 -9.57
N ASP A 102 -32.82 2.77 -10.35
CA ASP A 102 -33.84 3.81 -10.48
C ASP A 102 -35.21 3.22 -10.90
N MET A 103 -36.24 4.08 -10.87
CA MET A 103 -37.60 3.75 -11.29
C MET A 103 -38.23 4.87 -12.13
N ILE A 104 -39.09 4.46 -13.07
CA ILE A 104 -39.93 5.34 -13.89
C ILE A 104 -41.40 4.94 -13.69
N ALA A 105 -42.26 5.92 -13.43
CA ALA A 105 -43.69 5.66 -13.28
C ALA A 105 -44.41 5.72 -14.64
N LYS A 106 -45.33 4.79 -14.92
CA LYS A 106 -46.29 4.88 -16.04
C LYS A 106 -47.53 5.67 -15.58
N PRO A 107 -48.13 6.58 -16.38
CA PRO A 107 -47.68 6.97 -17.71
C PRO A 107 -46.45 7.89 -17.67
N PHE A 108 -45.53 7.74 -18.61
CA PHE A 108 -44.33 8.55 -18.75
C PHE A 108 -44.30 9.31 -20.09
N HIS A 109 -43.60 10.43 -20.12
CA HIS A 109 -43.25 11.09 -21.35
C HIS A 109 -41.85 10.65 -21.82
N ALA A 110 -41.70 10.53 -23.15
CA ALA A 110 -40.39 10.11 -23.73
C ALA A 110 -39.21 10.97 -23.26
N GLN A 111 -39.44 12.28 -23.05
CA GLN A 111 -38.42 13.21 -22.55
C GLN A 111 -37.95 12.85 -21.12
N GLU A 112 -38.87 12.40 -20.26
CA GLU A 112 -38.55 11.95 -18.91
C GLU A 112 -37.66 10.73 -18.92
N VAL A 113 -38.01 9.71 -19.75
CA VAL A 113 -37.18 8.51 -19.91
C VAL A 113 -35.79 8.88 -20.43
N LEU A 114 -35.69 9.73 -21.43
CA LEU A 114 -34.40 10.18 -21.96
C LEU A 114 -33.57 10.90 -20.93
N ALA A 115 -34.13 11.79 -20.13
CA ALA A 115 -33.43 12.49 -19.06
C ALA A 115 -32.88 11.52 -18.01
N LYS A 116 -33.66 10.50 -17.63
CA LYS A 116 -33.23 9.46 -16.70
C LYS A 116 -32.12 8.58 -17.29
N VAL A 117 -32.24 8.17 -18.54
CA VAL A 117 -31.22 7.41 -19.26
C VAL A 117 -29.91 8.21 -19.35
N GLU A 118 -29.96 9.50 -19.69
CA GLU A 118 -28.79 10.36 -19.73
C GLU A 118 -28.14 10.51 -18.34
N SER A 119 -28.94 10.61 -17.29
CA SER A 119 -28.45 10.63 -15.91
C SER A 119 -27.76 9.30 -15.53
N ALA A 120 -28.40 8.18 -15.88
CA ALA A 120 -27.85 6.85 -15.66
C ALA A 120 -26.49 6.67 -16.36
N PHE A 121 -26.37 7.09 -17.62
CA PHE A 121 -25.09 7.00 -18.35
C PHE A 121 -23.98 7.87 -17.76
N ARG A 122 -24.32 9.00 -17.13
CA ARG A 122 -23.33 9.78 -16.35
C ARG A 122 -22.82 8.98 -15.15
N ILE A 123 -23.74 8.32 -14.42
CA ILE A 123 -23.38 7.47 -13.27
C ILE A 123 -22.53 6.29 -13.72
N ILE A 124 -22.92 5.60 -14.80
CA ILE A 124 -22.16 4.49 -15.39
C ILE A 124 -20.74 4.93 -15.77
N ALA A 125 -20.61 6.09 -16.41
CA ALA A 125 -19.31 6.63 -16.78
C ALA A 125 -18.42 6.93 -15.55
N MET A 126 -19.00 7.53 -14.50
CA MET A 126 -18.30 7.78 -13.25
C MET A 126 -17.86 6.47 -12.56
N GLN A 127 -18.74 5.47 -12.51
CA GLN A 127 -18.42 4.17 -11.93
C GLN A 127 -17.29 3.44 -12.69
N LYS A 128 -17.32 3.48 -14.02
CA LYS A 128 -16.26 2.92 -14.87
C LYS A 128 -14.91 3.63 -14.62
N GLU A 129 -14.94 4.96 -14.50
CA GLU A 129 -13.73 5.74 -14.24
C GLU A 129 -13.16 5.46 -12.84
N ILE A 130 -13.99 5.41 -11.80
CA ILE A 130 -13.57 5.04 -10.44
C ILE A 130 -12.96 3.63 -10.43
N LYS A 131 -13.59 2.67 -11.12
CA LYS A 131 -13.09 1.30 -11.21
C LYS A 131 -11.71 1.23 -11.89
N ARG A 132 -11.52 2.02 -12.97
CA ARG A 132 -10.24 2.15 -13.68
C ARG A 132 -9.15 2.71 -12.74
N GLN A 133 -9.45 3.84 -12.06
CA GLN A 133 -8.50 4.48 -11.14
C GLN A 133 -8.13 3.57 -9.96
N ASN A 134 -9.10 2.84 -9.40
CA ASN A 134 -8.84 1.87 -8.34
C ASN A 134 -7.91 0.73 -8.81
N GLN A 135 -8.11 0.24 -10.03
CA GLN A 135 -7.22 -0.78 -10.60
C GLN A 135 -5.80 -0.26 -10.82
N GLU A 136 -5.66 0.97 -11.33
CA GLU A 136 -4.35 1.61 -11.51
C GLU A 136 -3.65 1.84 -10.17
N LEU A 137 -4.39 2.35 -9.17
CA LEU A 137 -3.86 2.56 -7.83
C LEU A 137 -3.41 1.24 -7.17
N THR A 138 -4.19 0.17 -7.34
CA THR A 138 -3.83 -1.16 -6.82
C THR A 138 -2.53 -1.66 -7.45
N ARG A 139 -2.40 -1.58 -8.78
CA ARG A 139 -1.16 -1.98 -9.48
C ARG A 139 0.04 -1.13 -9.07
N PHE A 140 -0.18 0.18 -8.88
CA PHE A 140 0.88 1.07 -8.40
C PHE A 140 1.35 0.68 -6.99
N ARG A 141 0.40 0.44 -6.07
CA ARG A 141 0.71 0.00 -4.69
C ARG A 141 1.47 -1.33 -4.68
N GLU A 142 1.05 -2.31 -5.48
CA GLU A 142 1.72 -3.61 -5.58
C GLU A 142 3.17 -3.46 -6.05
N ARG A 143 3.41 -2.60 -7.06
CA ARG A 143 4.76 -2.32 -7.54
C ARG A 143 5.64 -1.69 -6.46
N VAL A 144 5.16 -0.62 -5.81
CA VAL A 144 5.91 0.07 -4.75
C VAL A 144 6.21 -0.87 -3.59
N THR A 145 5.24 -1.70 -3.18
CA THR A 145 5.44 -2.69 -2.13
C THR A 145 6.51 -3.72 -2.50
N ALA A 146 6.55 -4.19 -3.75
CA ALA A 146 7.57 -5.12 -4.22
C ALA A 146 8.96 -4.47 -4.25
N GLU A 147 9.07 -3.22 -4.68
CA GLU A 147 10.34 -2.47 -4.67
C GLU A 147 10.87 -2.25 -3.26
N LEU A 148 9.99 -1.90 -2.30
CA LEU A 148 10.35 -1.77 -0.89
C LEU A 148 10.78 -3.10 -0.27
N ALA A 149 10.11 -4.19 -0.60
CA ALA A 149 10.49 -5.52 -0.13
C ALA A 149 11.88 -5.95 -0.64
N LEU A 150 12.20 -5.60 -1.89
CA LEU A 150 13.54 -5.81 -2.45
C LEU A 150 14.59 -4.98 -1.71
N ALA A 151 14.33 -3.70 -1.47
CA ALA A 151 15.22 -2.82 -0.73
C ALA A 151 15.46 -3.33 0.71
N ALA A 152 14.40 -3.81 1.39
CA ALA A 152 14.49 -4.45 2.70
C ALA A 152 15.40 -5.70 2.68
N SER A 153 15.25 -6.54 1.66
CA SER A 153 16.10 -7.73 1.49
C SER A 153 17.57 -7.38 1.30
N LEU A 154 17.85 -6.33 0.51
CA LEU A 154 19.22 -5.84 0.31
C LEU A 154 19.80 -5.27 1.60
N GLN A 155 19.03 -4.49 2.37
CA GLN A 155 19.47 -3.96 3.66
C GLN A 155 19.74 -5.07 4.67
N MET A 156 18.87 -6.07 4.76
CA MET A 156 19.09 -7.26 5.60
C MET A 156 20.38 -8.02 5.24
N GLY A 157 20.74 -8.04 3.95
CA GLY A 157 22.02 -8.59 3.49
C GLY A 157 23.26 -7.82 3.93
N LEU A 158 23.11 -6.56 4.37
CA LEU A 158 24.21 -5.77 4.94
C LEU A 158 24.49 -6.13 6.40
N LEU A 159 23.53 -6.74 7.11
CA LEU A 159 23.72 -7.12 8.51
C LEU A 159 24.58 -8.36 8.64
N PRO A 160 25.33 -8.53 9.74
CA PRO A 160 26.09 -9.76 10.01
C PRO A 160 25.16 -10.98 10.04
N THR A 161 25.44 -11.97 9.20
CA THR A 161 24.59 -13.16 9.05
C THR A 161 24.87 -14.29 10.03
N VAL A 162 26.00 -14.23 10.73
CA VAL A 162 26.43 -15.35 11.59
C VAL A 162 26.58 -14.89 13.03
N PRO A 163 25.94 -15.56 14.01
CA PRO A 163 26.30 -15.39 15.39
C PRO A 163 27.76 -15.85 15.54
N GLY A 164 28.66 -14.88 15.70
CA GLY A 164 30.07 -15.21 15.83
C GLY A 164 30.38 -15.64 17.24
N SER A 165 31.13 -16.73 17.37
CA SER A 165 31.97 -16.90 18.53
C SER A 165 33.39 -16.51 18.11
N LEU A 166 33.89 -15.43 18.65
CA LEU A 166 35.30 -15.10 18.55
C LEU A 166 36.00 -15.52 19.83
N PRO A 167 37.31 -15.81 19.79
CA PRO A 167 38.02 -16.18 21.00
C PRO A 167 37.78 -15.19 22.12
N GLY A 168 37.15 -15.63 23.22
CA GLY A 168 36.81 -14.77 24.36
C GLY A 168 35.45 -14.06 24.34
N PHE A 169 34.71 -14.08 23.22
CA PHE A 169 33.41 -13.44 23.13
C PHE A 169 32.34 -14.32 22.50
N ARG A 170 31.13 -14.20 23.03
CA ARG A 170 29.91 -14.67 22.39
C ARG A 170 28.96 -13.45 22.25
N TYR A 171 28.39 -13.26 21.08
CA TYR A 171 27.37 -12.23 20.87
C TYR A 171 26.11 -12.80 20.24
N THR A 172 25.01 -12.17 20.52
CA THR A 172 23.73 -12.42 19.87
C THR A 172 23.13 -11.09 19.45
N HIS A 173 22.36 -11.10 18.40
CA HIS A 173 21.70 -9.91 17.89
C HIS A 173 20.27 -10.23 17.47
N ARG A 174 19.46 -9.20 17.46
CA ARG A 174 18.11 -9.24 16.91
C ARG A 174 17.83 -7.91 16.22
N TYR A 175 17.39 -7.97 14.96
CA TYR A 175 17.04 -6.81 14.17
C TYR A 175 15.56 -6.90 13.78
N LEU A 176 14.75 -5.88 14.11
CA LEU A 176 13.32 -5.82 13.86
C LEU A 176 12.98 -4.40 13.38
N PRO A 177 13.05 -4.14 12.07
CA PRO A 177 12.67 -2.84 11.53
C PRO A 177 11.17 -2.61 11.66
N ALA A 178 10.74 -1.39 11.96
CA ALA A 178 9.33 -1.05 12.16
C ALA A 178 8.52 -1.13 10.85
N GLU A 179 9.10 -0.73 9.72
CA GLU A 179 8.43 -0.62 8.40
C GLU A 179 9.09 -1.49 7.31
N GLY A 180 9.75 -2.58 7.70
CA GLY A 180 10.47 -3.46 6.76
C GLY A 180 11.87 -2.98 6.40
N ILE A 181 12.10 -1.67 6.27
CA ILE A 181 13.40 -1.01 6.14
C ILE A 181 13.52 0.09 7.18
N GLY A 182 14.75 0.35 7.68
CA GLY A 182 14.95 1.31 8.78
C GLY A 182 16.28 2.03 8.72
N GLY A 183 16.44 3.04 9.60
CA GLY A 183 17.69 3.77 9.82
C GLY A 183 18.70 2.99 10.66
N ASP A 184 18.22 2.12 11.53
CA ASP A 184 19.07 1.31 12.41
C ASP A 184 20.00 0.39 11.62
N ILE A 185 21.26 0.34 12.05
CA ILE A 185 22.25 -0.59 11.49
C ILE A 185 23.29 -0.94 12.54
N TYR A 186 23.79 -2.17 12.46
CA TYR A 186 24.91 -2.61 13.28
C TYR A 186 25.88 -3.44 12.46
N THR A 187 27.13 -3.48 12.91
CA THR A 187 28.14 -4.37 12.34
C THR A 187 29.19 -4.73 13.38
N ILE A 188 29.80 -5.90 13.19
CA ILE A 188 30.88 -6.41 14.00
C ILE A 188 31.96 -6.92 13.07
N LEU A 189 33.18 -6.41 13.23
CA LEU A 189 34.33 -6.76 12.38
C LEU A 189 35.47 -7.29 13.24
N PRO A 190 36.08 -8.43 12.85
CA PRO A 190 37.32 -8.84 13.46
C PRO A 190 38.47 -7.92 13.07
N LEU A 191 39.34 -7.60 14.04
CA LEU A 191 40.54 -6.79 13.79
C LEU A 191 41.73 -7.67 13.45
N PRO A 192 42.61 -7.27 12.49
CA PRO A 192 43.76 -8.08 12.10
C PRO A 192 44.73 -8.39 13.26
N GLU A 193 44.89 -7.45 14.19
CA GLU A 193 45.71 -7.58 15.39
C GLU A 193 45.05 -8.34 16.53
N GLY A 194 43.86 -8.84 16.33
CA GLY A 194 42.99 -9.48 17.33
C GLY A 194 41.99 -8.49 17.95
N GLY A 195 40.87 -9.05 18.44
CA GLY A 195 39.76 -8.26 18.98
C GLY A 195 38.69 -7.94 17.95
N LEU A 196 37.82 -6.98 18.27
CA LEU A 196 36.63 -6.61 17.50
C LEU A 196 36.45 -5.11 17.39
N ALA A 197 35.99 -4.66 16.24
CA ALA A 197 35.33 -3.39 16.04
C ALA A 197 33.82 -3.61 15.99
N LEU A 198 33.08 -2.83 16.77
CA LEU A 198 31.61 -2.86 16.87
C LEU A 198 31.05 -1.49 16.55
N MET A 199 29.96 -1.47 15.77
CA MET A 199 29.15 -0.29 15.55
C MET A 199 27.67 -0.64 15.76
N LEU A 200 26.97 0.23 16.48
CA LEU A 200 25.51 0.39 16.48
C LEU A 200 25.24 1.82 16.04
N ALA A 201 24.35 2.00 15.09
CA ALA A 201 24.00 3.35 14.61
C ALA A 201 22.51 3.42 14.27
N ASP A 202 21.95 4.62 14.45
CA ASP A 202 20.60 4.97 14.05
C ASP A 202 20.65 6.26 13.23
N VAL A 203 20.06 6.21 12.04
CA VAL A 203 20.03 7.31 11.07
C VAL A 203 18.73 8.08 11.22
N SER A 204 18.81 9.40 11.24
CA SER A 204 17.66 10.29 11.31
C SER A 204 16.65 10.03 10.17
N GLY A 205 15.34 10.00 10.53
CA GLY A 205 14.27 9.75 9.58
C GLY A 205 13.88 8.27 9.45
N HIS A 206 13.10 7.95 8.43
CA HIS A 206 12.59 6.60 8.21
C HIS A 206 12.50 6.27 6.71
N GLY A 207 12.25 5.01 6.41
CA GLY A 207 12.04 4.54 5.05
C GLY A 207 13.30 4.43 4.23
N VAL A 208 13.17 4.56 2.90
CA VAL A 208 14.23 4.28 1.93
C VAL A 208 15.45 5.18 2.11
N THR A 209 15.23 6.46 2.40
CA THR A 209 16.32 7.43 2.58
C THR A 209 17.19 7.04 3.77
N ALA A 210 16.59 6.77 4.92
CA ALA A 210 17.33 6.34 6.12
C ALA A 210 18.06 5.01 5.87
N ALA A 211 17.45 4.07 5.15
CA ALA A 211 18.07 2.80 4.79
C ALA A 211 19.29 2.97 3.85
N LEU A 212 19.25 3.89 2.91
CA LEU A 212 20.41 4.19 2.06
C LEU A 212 21.55 4.82 2.86
N ILE A 213 21.24 5.75 3.75
CA ILE A 213 22.24 6.37 4.61
C ILE A 213 22.83 5.35 5.60
N SER A 214 22.01 4.43 6.13
CA SER A 214 22.51 3.37 7.02
C SER A 214 23.55 2.47 6.30
N ALA A 215 23.38 2.21 5.01
CA ALA A 215 24.37 1.52 4.20
C ALA A 215 25.66 2.34 4.04
N MET A 216 25.55 3.68 3.87
CA MET A 216 26.68 4.59 3.82
C MET A 216 27.43 4.63 5.17
N VAL A 217 26.69 4.70 6.28
CA VAL A 217 27.24 4.64 7.66
C VAL A 217 28.05 3.36 7.85
N LYS A 218 27.48 2.22 7.48
CA LYS A 218 28.20 0.92 7.56
C LYS A 218 29.48 0.90 6.72
N THR A 219 29.37 1.29 5.46
CA THR A 219 30.51 1.29 4.53
C THR A 219 31.61 2.22 4.99
N SER A 220 31.24 3.40 5.51
CA SER A 220 32.18 4.35 6.08
C SER A 220 32.88 3.76 7.30
N PHE A 221 32.15 3.15 8.23
CA PHE A 221 32.74 2.49 9.38
C PHE A 221 33.73 1.39 8.98
N GLU A 222 33.35 0.50 8.07
CA GLU A 222 34.23 -0.57 7.59
C GLU A 222 35.51 -0.01 6.94
N SER A 223 35.40 1.09 6.23
CA SER A 223 36.54 1.78 5.64
C SER A 223 37.46 2.37 6.71
N GLN A 224 36.92 3.05 7.73
CA GLN A 224 37.70 3.60 8.82
C GLN A 224 38.42 2.52 9.65
N VAL A 225 37.74 1.41 9.93
CA VAL A 225 38.36 0.26 10.62
C VAL A 225 39.56 -0.30 9.84
N ARG A 226 39.44 -0.40 8.50
CA ARG A 226 40.55 -0.86 7.65
C ARG A 226 41.74 0.10 7.61
N LEU A 227 41.51 1.42 7.77
CA LEU A 227 42.54 2.42 7.88
C LEU A 227 43.30 2.36 9.23
N GLY A 228 42.74 1.64 10.20
CA GLY A 228 43.29 1.48 11.53
C GLY A 228 42.81 2.50 12.53
N GLY A 229 43.55 2.71 13.61
CA GLY A 229 43.17 3.63 14.67
C GLY A 229 42.18 3.05 15.69
N GLY A 230 41.50 3.94 16.41
CA GLY A 230 40.55 3.62 17.45
C GLY A 230 39.15 4.19 17.21
N PRO A 231 38.20 3.96 18.13
CA PRO A 231 36.83 4.42 17.98
C PRO A 231 36.65 5.91 17.71
N LEU A 232 37.57 6.76 18.26
CA LEU A 232 37.54 8.20 18.01
C LEU A 232 37.94 8.53 16.57
N ASP A 233 39.02 7.91 16.07
CA ASP A 233 39.46 8.10 14.68
C ASP A 233 38.39 7.67 13.70
N TRP A 234 37.72 6.55 14.00
CA TRP A 234 36.62 6.02 13.20
C TRP A 234 35.42 7.01 13.19
N ALA A 235 35.03 7.53 14.37
CA ALA A 235 33.95 8.50 14.48
C ALA A 235 34.24 9.76 13.68
N GLN A 236 35.45 10.34 13.78
CA GLN A 236 35.86 11.53 13.05
C GLN A 236 35.86 11.29 11.52
N GLY A 237 36.39 10.16 11.07
CA GLY A 237 36.39 9.80 9.66
C GLY A 237 34.96 9.56 9.10
N MET A 238 34.12 8.92 9.86
CA MET A 238 32.71 8.74 9.51
C MET A 238 31.96 10.08 9.48
N ASN A 239 32.16 10.92 10.47
CA ASN A 239 31.55 12.27 10.54
C ASN A 239 31.86 13.09 9.28
N ARG A 240 33.16 13.19 8.92
CA ARG A 240 33.58 13.87 7.70
C ARG A 240 32.96 13.27 6.44
N TYR A 241 32.96 11.97 6.33
CA TYR A 241 32.36 11.29 5.18
C TYR A 241 30.86 11.60 5.04
N LEU A 242 30.10 11.50 6.14
CA LEU A 242 28.66 11.73 6.13
C LEU A 242 28.33 13.21 5.88
N ALA A 243 29.03 14.16 6.53
CA ALA A 243 28.82 15.59 6.32
C ALA A 243 29.01 16.01 4.85
N LEU A 244 29.93 15.37 4.13
CA LEU A 244 30.19 15.66 2.72
C LEU A 244 29.24 14.95 1.75
N ASN A 245 28.58 13.87 2.15
CA ASN A 245 27.86 12.98 1.23
C ASN A 245 26.36 12.81 1.56
N THR A 246 25.86 13.46 2.62
CA THR A 246 24.44 13.45 2.96
C THR A 246 23.84 14.87 2.91
N LEU A 247 22.52 14.97 2.97
CA LEU A 247 21.83 16.27 3.01
C LEU A 247 21.95 16.89 4.42
N ALA A 248 21.93 18.21 4.51
CA ALA A 248 22.19 18.99 5.73
C ALA A 248 21.28 18.65 6.94
N GLU A 249 20.13 18.03 6.71
CA GLU A 249 19.19 17.62 7.76
C GLU A 249 19.35 16.14 8.17
N GLN A 250 20.32 15.43 7.59
CA GLN A 250 20.51 14.01 7.79
C GLN A 250 21.76 13.75 8.62
N PHE A 251 21.58 13.04 9.69
CA PHE A 251 22.65 12.68 10.63
C PHE A 251 22.47 11.24 11.11
N ALA A 252 23.50 10.70 11.71
CA ALA A 252 23.45 9.42 12.38
C ALA A 252 23.91 9.54 13.83
N THR A 253 23.24 8.85 14.73
CA THR A 253 23.76 8.58 16.06
C THR A 253 24.53 7.27 16.01
N ALA A 254 25.63 7.14 16.74
CA ALA A 254 26.40 5.91 16.73
C ALA A 254 27.07 5.61 18.08
N PHE A 255 27.13 4.32 18.38
CA PHE A 255 28.02 3.73 19.38
C PHE A 255 29.10 2.95 18.65
N LEU A 256 30.35 3.32 18.84
CA LEU A 256 31.52 2.68 18.24
C LEU A 256 32.41 2.11 19.32
N ALA A 257 32.82 0.85 19.21
CA ALA A 257 33.67 0.24 20.22
C ALA A 257 34.74 -0.65 19.60
N ARG A 258 35.91 -0.64 20.23
CA ARG A 258 36.99 -1.61 20.02
C ARG A 258 37.13 -2.46 21.27
N LEU A 259 37.00 -3.77 21.11
CA LEU A 259 37.13 -4.75 22.17
C LEU A 259 38.43 -5.52 22.01
N ASP A 260 39.22 -5.59 23.08
CA ASP A 260 40.43 -6.39 23.17
C ASP A 260 40.18 -7.55 24.16
N PRO A 261 40.02 -8.78 23.67
CA PRO A 261 39.73 -9.92 24.53
C PRO A 261 40.93 -10.38 25.36
N VAL A 262 42.18 -10.08 24.91
CA VAL A 262 43.40 -10.48 25.60
C VAL A 262 43.65 -9.62 26.82
N GLN A 263 43.40 -8.28 26.66
CA GLN A 263 43.53 -7.34 27.75
C GLN A 263 42.25 -7.18 28.58
N GLY A 264 41.12 -7.66 28.09
CA GLY A 264 39.83 -7.49 28.72
C GLY A 264 39.34 -6.05 28.71
N GLU A 265 39.80 -5.25 27.73
CA GLU A 265 39.51 -3.82 27.59
C GLU A 265 38.50 -3.56 26.51
N MET A 266 37.65 -2.55 26.73
CA MET A 266 36.79 -1.95 25.73
C MET A 266 37.00 -0.44 25.68
N ARG A 267 37.41 0.09 24.53
CA ARG A 267 37.44 1.52 24.23
C ARG A 267 36.23 1.84 23.36
N TYR A 268 35.55 2.96 23.63
CA TYR A 268 34.36 3.30 22.90
C TYR A 268 34.15 4.81 22.76
N VAL A 269 33.31 5.17 21.80
CA VAL A 269 32.75 6.50 21.57
C VAL A 269 31.24 6.42 21.48
N VAL A 270 30.56 7.39 22.08
CA VAL A 270 29.12 7.60 21.94
C VAL A 270 28.91 8.88 21.17
N ALA A 271 28.52 8.76 19.91
CA ALA A 271 28.27 9.89 19.01
C ALA A 271 26.75 10.18 18.97
N GLY A 272 26.25 10.93 19.93
CA GLY A 272 24.82 11.28 20.03
C GLY A 272 23.87 10.11 20.25
N HIS A 273 24.36 8.89 20.43
CA HIS A 273 23.55 7.68 20.58
C HIS A 273 23.12 7.46 22.02
N GLU A 274 22.03 6.71 22.23
CA GLU A 274 21.65 6.27 23.57
C GLU A 274 22.74 5.39 24.19
N ALA A 275 23.02 5.61 25.50
CA ALA A 275 24.09 4.92 26.16
C ALA A 275 23.80 3.41 26.29
N PRO A 276 24.63 2.52 25.73
CA PRO A 276 24.52 1.09 25.97
C PRO A 276 24.81 0.77 27.46
N PHE A 277 24.34 -0.39 27.90
CA PHE A 277 24.55 -0.84 29.28
C PHE A 277 25.59 -1.95 29.35
N ARG A 278 26.49 -1.82 30.32
CA ARG A 278 27.37 -2.89 30.75
C ARG A 278 26.73 -3.61 31.94
N LEU A 279 26.71 -4.93 31.89
CA LEU A 279 26.37 -5.77 33.05
C LEU A 279 27.69 -6.30 33.63
N PRO A 280 28.13 -5.83 34.81
CA PRO A 280 29.35 -6.35 35.44
C PRO A 280 29.22 -7.85 35.67
N GLY A 281 30.27 -8.63 35.29
CA GLY A 281 30.34 -10.05 35.61
C GLY A 281 30.51 -10.25 37.10
N GLY A 282 29.65 -11.09 37.72
CA GLY A 282 29.75 -11.39 39.13
C GLY A 282 29.74 -12.89 39.36
N ALA A 283 30.47 -13.36 40.39
CA ALA A 283 30.40 -14.70 40.84
C ALA A 283 28.99 -15.03 41.32
N ARG A 284 28.37 -16.02 40.68
CA ARG A 284 27.15 -16.75 41.09
C ARG A 284 26.07 -15.95 41.82
N GLY A 285 25.11 -15.41 41.09
CA GLY A 285 23.75 -15.22 41.58
C GLY A 285 23.38 -13.83 42.12
N GLY A 286 24.20 -12.78 41.99
CA GLY A 286 23.82 -11.41 42.37
C GLY A 286 23.15 -10.68 41.19
N LEU A 287 22.03 -9.96 41.45
CA LEU A 287 21.45 -8.98 40.54
C LEU A 287 22.42 -7.79 40.43
N HIS A 288 23.22 -7.75 39.37
CA HIS A 288 24.07 -6.62 39.08
C HIS A 288 23.22 -5.51 38.43
N ARG A 289 23.40 -4.28 38.90
CA ARG A 289 22.77 -3.12 38.25
C ARG A 289 23.47 -2.86 36.92
N PRO A 290 22.71 -2.62 35.85
CA PRO A 290 23.31 -2.16 34.60
C PRO A 290 24.03 -0.84 34.80
N GLU A 291 25.24 -0.74 34.28
CA GLU A 291 26.04 0.49 34.28
C GLU A 291 25.95 1.09 32.88
N PRO A 292 25.46 2.34 32.70
CA PRO A 292 25.44 2.97 31.39
C PRO A 292 26.86 3.29 30.93
N LEU A 293 27.17 2.99 29.69
CA LEU A 293 28.41 3.40 29.02
C LEU A 293 28.22 4.82 28.50
N THR A 294 28.42 5.81 29.35
CA THR A 294 28.20 7.22 29.02
C THR A 294 29.34 7.78 28.21
N GLY A 295 29.03 8.67 27.29
CA GLY A 295 29.98 9.46 26.50
C GLY A 295 29.32 10.77 26.09
N GLN A 296 30.13 11.76 25.74
CA GLN A 296 29.67 13.05 25.21
C GLN A 296 30.28 13.23 23.82
N GLY A 297 29.49 12.98 22.79
CA GLY A 297 29.86 13.18 21.42
C GLY A 297 28.69 13.72 20.61
N PHE A 298 28.97 14.45 19.56
CA PHE A 298 27.99 14.96 18.63
C PHE A 298 27.51 13.83 17.69
N MET A 299 26.33 14.00 17.13
CA MET A 299 25.82 13.14 16.06
C MET A 299 26.71 13.26 14.83
N LEU A 300 26.85 12.18 14.06
CA LEU A 300 27.69 12.13 12.86
C LEU A 300 26.96 12.74 11.65
N GLY A 301 27.67 13.50 10.85
CA GLY A 301 27.17 14.07 9.59
C GLY A 301 26.57 15.47 9.72
N ILE A 302 26.63 16.12 10.89
CA ILE A 302 26.09 17.48 11.09
C ILE A 302 27.05 18.53 10.61
N ASP A 303 28.32 18.43 11.00
CA ASP A 303 29.36 19.39 10.66
C ASP A 303 30.72 18.67 10.53
N GLU A 304 31.43 18.95 9.46
CA GLU A 304 32.69 18.33 9.11
C GLU A 304 33.80 18.57 10.18
N GLY A 305 33.74 19.69 10.87
CA GLY A 305 34.73 20.13 11.87
C GLY A 305 34.43 19.69 13.30
N LEU A 306 33.32 18.99 13.58
CA LEU A 306 33.02 18.50 14.93
C LEU A 306 33.99 17.37 15.32
N PRO A 307 34.51 17.41 16.56
CA PRO A 307 35.45 16.40 17.04
C PRO A 307 34.82 15.03 17.30
#